data_baac00109294950f27a9600a7b2e87b0
#
_entry.id   baac00109294950f27a9600a7b2e87b0
#
_cell.length_a   1.000
_cell.length_b   1.000
_cell.length_c   1.000
_cell.angle_alpha   90.00
_cell.angle_beta   90.00
_cell.angle_gamma   90.00
#
_symmetry.space_group_name_H-M   'P 1'
#
loop_
_entity.id
_entity.type
_entity.pdbx_description
1 polymer ?
#
loop_
_entity_poly.entity_id
_entity_poly.type
_entity_poly.pdbx_seq_one_letter_code
_entity_poly.pdbx_strand_id
1 'polypeptide(L)'
;MSKKIFIIAEAGVNHNGNLEIAHQLVDVASVSGADAIKFQSFQTNELVTVSAPKAAYQTANVGSNLSQYEMLKNLELSEHSHRELKRLSEEKGLVFMSTGFDIPSLKFLAYDLGVTRLKVPSGELTNGPLLFEFGRTNRELIISTGMSSLDEIRLALGVVAHASLNPNDFPSDVKFLDTFCSEEGQELLRRRVTLLHCTSEYPAPIDDLNLLAIETLRKTFGLRVGYSDHSEGIFAAVAAAALGSVVIEKHFTLDKELEGPDHRASLNPVELGQMVEEIRKIEVALGNGNKNPTASELITQQAVRKSLYARLPIEAGELFTERNLTTKRPQSGISPMEYWKYLGTVSEHSYDEDEQIR
;
A
#
# COMPACT_ATOMS: atom_id res chain seq x y z
N MET A 1 -2.15 13.81 -10.63
CA MET A 1 -2.97 12.58 -10.55
C MET A 1 -2.33 11.67 -9.52
N SER A 2 -3.05 11.21 -8.50
CA SER A 2 -2.57 10.19 -7.58
C SER A 2 -2.25 8.94 -8.41
N LYS A 3 -1.08 8.34 -8.19
CA LYS A 3 -0.76 7.09 -8.89
C LYS A 3 -1.65 6.00 -8.33
N LYS A 4 -2.23 5.17 -9.22
CA LYS A 4 -3.02 4.00 -8.84
C LYS A 4 -2.22 3.10 -7.89
N ILE A 5 -2.81 2.72 -6.77
CA ILE A 5 -2.23 1.78 -5.80
C ILE A 5 -2.23 0.39 -6.44
N PHE A 6 -1.09 -0.29 -6.40
CA PHE A 6 -0.97 -1.65 -6.93
C PHE A 6 -1.43 -2.65 -5.86
N ILE A 7 -2.53 -3.35 -6.12
CA ILE A 7 -3.14 -4.28 -5.18
C ILE A 7 -2.75 -5.71 -5.55
N ILE A 8 -2.07 -6.39 -4.63
CA ILE A 8 -1.63 -7.78 -4.76
C ILE A 8 -2.55 -8.66 -3.92
N ALA A 9 -3.36 -9.47 -4.56
CA ALA A 9 -4.10 -10.54 -3.93
C ALA A 9 -3.14 -11.73 -3.68
N GLU A 10 -2.76 -11.95 -2.43
CA GLU A 10 -1.83 -13.01 -2.03
C GLU A 10 -2.57 -14.33 -1.83
N ALA A 11 -2.53 -15.18 -2.83
CA ALA A 11 -3.00 -16.56 -2.70
C ALA A 11 -2.06 -17.38 -1.77
N GLY A 12 -0.78 -17.02 -1.76
CA GLY A 12 0.22 -17.67 -0.93
C GLY A 12 0.24 -19.18 -1.14
N VAL A 13 -0.05 -19.94 -0.07
CA VAL A 13 -0.19 -21.41 -0.09
C VAL A 13 -1.65 -21.86 0.12
N ASN A 14 -2.63 -20.96 0.05
CA ASN A 14 -4.05 -21.26 0.25
C ASN A 14 -4.68 -22.15 -0.84
N HIS A 15 -3.88 -22.58 -1.82
CA HIS A 15 -4.23 -23.62 -2.77
C HIS A 15 -4.04 -25.04 -2.20
N ASN A 16 -3.41 -25.22 -1.03
CA ASN A 16 -3.19 -26.52 -0.37
C ASN A 16 -2.54 -27.58 -1.28
N GLY A 17 -1.61 -27.18 -2.18
CA GLY A 17 -1.00 -28.08 -3.16
C GLY A 17 -1.92 -28.51 -4.31
N ASN A 18 -3.15 -28.01 -4.37
CA ASN A 18 -4.16 -28.36 -5.37
C ASN A 18 -4.26 -27.28 -6.46
N LEU A 19 -4.00 -27.68 -7.71
CA LEU A 19 -4.00 -26.78 -8.86
C LEU A 19 -5.42 -26.23 -9.18
N GLU A 20 -6.47 -27.02 -8.98
CA GLU A 20 -7.86 -26.58 -9.22
C GLU A 20 -8.26 -25.47 -8.23
N ILE A 21 -7.84 -25.58 -6.97
CA ILE A 21 -8.04 -24.51 -5.98
C ILE A 21 -7.22 -23.27 -6.39
N ALA A 22 -6.00 -23.45 -6.88
CA ALA A 22 -5.17 -22.36 -7.36
C ALA A 22 -5.81 -21.62 -8.56
N HIS A 23 -6.48 -22.33 -9.49
CA HIS A 23 -7.25 -21.74 -10.59
C HIS A 23 -8.41 -20.90 -10.06
N GLN A 24 -9.19 -21.43 -9.10
CA GLN A 24 -10.30 -20.71 -8.50
C GLN A 24 -9.83 -19.43 -7.78
N LEU A 25 -8.64 -19.46 -7.13
CA LEU A 25 -8.03 -18.28 -6.54
C LEU A 25 -7.69 -17.22 -7.61
N VAL A 26 -7.20 -17.61 -8.79
CA VAL A 26 -6.98 -16.67 -9.91
C VAL A 26 -8.30 -16.03 -10.34
N ASP A 27 -9.38 -16.79 -10.42
CA ASP A 27 -10.71 -16.28 -10.78
C ASP A 27 -11.21 -15.26 -9.76
N VAL A 28 -11.12 -15.58 -8.48
CA VAL A 28 -11.49 -14.66 -7.38
C VAL A 28 -10.69 -13.38 -7.41
N ALA A 29 -9.36 -13.44 -7.57
CA ALA A 29 -8.51 -12.26 -7.63
C ALA A 29 -8.89 -11.33 -8.79
N SER A 30 -9.19 -11.91 -9.97
CA SER A 30 -9.61 -11.16 -11.16
C SER A 30 -10.97 -10.49 -10.94
N VAL A 31 -11.98 -11.22 -10.49
CA VAL A 31 -13.34 -10.70 -10.24
C VAL A 31 -13.33 -9.63 -9.16
N SER A 32 -12.47 -9.74 -8.14
CA SER A 32 -12.31 -8.75 -7.08
C SER A 32 -11.63 -7.45 -7.56
N GLY A 33 -11.09 -7.40 -8.77
CA GLY A 33 -10.44 -6.22 -9.34
C GLY A 33 -9.03 -5.94 -8.80
N ALA A 34 -8.34 -6.96 -8.28
CA ALA A 34 -6.94 -6.87 -7.93
C ALA A 34 -6.07 -6.59 -9.16
N ASP A 35 -4.87 -6.03 -8.97
CA ASP A 35 -3.94 -5.77 -10.08
C ASP A 35 -3.00 -6.97 -10.32
N ALA A 36 -2.77 -7.77 -9.28
CA ALA A 36 -1.92 -8.96 -9.34
C ALA A 36 -2.45 -10.08 -8.45
N ILE A 37 -2.10 -11.30 -8.79
CA ILE A 37 -2.18 -12.44 -7.90
C ILE A 37 -0.77 -12.95 -7.59
N LYS A 38 -0.51 -13.34 -6.33
CA LYS A 38 0.80 -13.83 -5.91
C LYS A 38 0.70 -15.19 -5.25
N PHE A 39 1.60 -16.09 -5.64
CA PHE A 39 1.83 -17.41 -5.07
C PHE A 39 3.18 -17.48 -4.35
N GLN A 40 3.55 -18.66 -3.90
CA GLN A 40 4.85 -18.97 -3.30
C GLN A 40 5.55 -20.09 -4.07
N SER A 41 6.84 -19.90 -4.31
CA SER A 41 7.69 -20.87 -5.00
C SER A 41 8.86 -21.24 -4.10
N PHE A 42 8.93 -22.49 -3.71
CA PHE A 42 9.98 -23.02 -2.88
C PHE A 42 10.21 -24.51 -3.13
N GLN A 43 11.41 -24.94 -2.85
CA GLN A 43 11.75 -26.34 -2.70
C GLN A 43 11.96 -26.60 -1.19
N THR A 44 11.17 -27.46 -0.60
CA THR A 44 11.18 -27.68 0.86
C THR A 44 12.56 -28.05 1.39
N ASN A 45 13.34 -28.85 0.62
CA ASN A 45 14.69 -29.24 0.96
C ASN A 45 15.69 -28.07 1.04
N GLU A 46 15.43 -26.99 0.29
CA GLU A 46 16.25 -25.78 0.27
C GLU A 46 15.79 -24.76 1.33
N LEU A 47 14.54 -24.89 1.81
CA LEU A 47 13.91 -23.91 2.69
C LEU A 47 14.05 -24.24 4.17
N VAL A 48 13.85 -25.50 4.56
CA VAL A 48 13.84 -25.91 5.97
C VAL A 48 14.57 -27.23 6.19
N THR A 49 15.14 -27.40 7.40
CA THR A 49 15.65 -28.71 7.83
C THR A 49 14.50 -29.66 8.15
N VAL A 50 14.73 -30.97 8.05
CA VAL A 50 13.72 -32.01 8.34
C VAL A 50 13.15 -31.89 9.76
N SER A 51 13.95 -31.39 10.70
CA SER A 51 13.58 -31.23 12.12
C SER A 51 13.13 -29.82 12.49
N ALA A 52 12.94 -28.93 11.53
CA ALA A 52 12.51 -27.54 11.82
C ALA A 52 11.15 -27.51 12.54
N PRO A 53 11.02 -26.74 13.64
CA PRO A 53 9.73 -26.56 14.30
C PRO A 53 8.84 -25.63 13.48
N LYS A 54 7.54 -25.89 13.49
CA LYS A 54 6.54 -24.96 12.98
C LYS A 54 6.48 -23.67 13.80
N ALA A 55 6.14 -22.54 13.19
CA ALA A 55 5.77 -21.34 13.91
C ALA A 55 4.51 -21.59 14.76
N ALA A 56 4.34 -20.79 15.83
CA ALA A 56 3.23 -20.98 16.76
C ALA A 56 1.87 -20.94 16.06
N TYR A 57 1.64 -19.96 15.18
CA TYR A 57 0.39 -19.83 14.42
C TYR A 57 0.16 -21.02 13.46
N GLN A 58 1.21 -21.55 12.82
CA GLN A 58 1.13 -22.75 11.97
C GLN A 58 0.68 -23.97 12.79
N THR A 59 1.24 -24.13 13.99
CA THR A 59 0.83 -25.21 14.89
C THR A 59 -0.62 -25.07 15.33
N ALA A 60 -1.08 -23.85 15.59
CA ALA A 60 -2.46 -23.58 15.96
C ALA A 60 -3.45 -23.86 14.81
N ASN A 61 -3.04 -23.60 13.55
CA ASN A 61 -3.92 -23.72 12.37
C ASN A 61 -3.94 -25.14 11.77
N VAL A 62 -2.80 -25.84 11.73
CA VAL A 62 -2.71 -27.18 11.09
C VAL A 62 -2.44 -28.31 12.09
N GLY A 63 -2.45 -28.05 13.39
CA GLY A 63 -2.20 -29.05 14.43
C GLY A 63 -0.72 -29.45 14.54
N SER A 64 -0.42 -30.34 15.47
CA SER A 64 0.96 -30.77 15.80
C SER A 64 1.45 -32.03 15.07
N ASN A 65 0.58 -32.68 14.28
CA ASN A 65 0.84 -34.02 13.72
C ASN A 65 1.90 -34.05 12.62
N LEU A 66 2.10 -32.94 11.89
CA LEU A 66 3.09 -32.82 10.82
C LEU A 66 4.26 -31.96 11.30
N SER A 67 5.48 -32.27 10.88
CA SER A 67 6.62 -31.36 10.96
C SER A 67 6.43 -30.15 10.03
N GLN A 68 7.23 -29.08 10.18
CA GLN A 68 7.21 -27.98 9.24
C GLN A 68 7.60 -28.45 7.83
N TYR A 69 8.57 -29.34 7.75
CA TYR A 69 9.01 -29.95 6.49
C TYR A 69 7.87 -30.67 5.76
N GLU A 70 7.15 -31.56 6.44
CA GLU A 70 6.02 -32.30 5.84
C GLU A 70 4.88 -31.37 5.43
N MET A 71 4.56 -30.36 6.25
CA MET A 71 3.56 -29.35 5.91
C MET A 71 3.94 -28.63 4.62
N LEU A 72 5.16 -28.08 4.55
CA LEU A 72 5.62 -27.35 3.35
C LEU A 72 5.68 -28.26 2.12
N LYS A 73 6.11 -29.51 2.28
CA LYS A 73 6.17 -30.47 1.17
C LYS A 73 4.83 -30.70 0.50
N ASN A 74 3.75 -30.70 1.28
CA ASN A 74 2.39 -30.83 0.77
C ASN A 74 1.88 -29.56 0.07
N LEU A 75 2.52 -28.41 0.28
CA LEU A 75 2.14 -27.11 -0.27
C LEU A 75 2.96 -26.69 -1.50
N GLU A 76 3.96 -27.48 -1.90
CA GLU A 76 4.75 -27.21 -3.09
C GLU A 76 3.89 -27.26 -4.36
N LEU A 77 4.05 -26.26 -5.23
CA LEU A 77 3.55 -26.30 -6.60
C LEU A 77 4.69 -26.58 -7.58
N SER A 78 4.41 -27.42 -8.58
CA SER A 78 5.38 -27.74 -9.62
C SER A 78 5.65 -26.52 -10.52
N GLU A 79 6.80 -26.52 -11.21
CA GLU A 79 7.10 -25.54 -12.26
C GLU A 79 6.02 -25.54 -13.36
N HIS A 80 5.47 -26.70 -13.69
CA HIS A 80 4.37 -26.83 -14.66
C HIS A 80 3.13 -26.06 -14.17
N SER A 81 2.75 -26.24 -12.91
CA SER A 81 1.63 -25.52 -12.31
C SER A 81 1.85 -24.01 -12.32
N HIS A 82 3.05 -23.53 -12.03
CA HIS A 82 3.37 -22.09 -12.09
C HIS A 82 3.26 -21.53 -13.52
N ARG A 83 3.67 -22.29 -14.55
CA ARG A 83 3.50 -21.87 -15.96
C ARG A 83 2.03 -21.75 -16.34
N GLU A 84 1.21 -22.68 -15.91
CA GLU A 84 -0.23 -22.69 -16.16
C GLU A 84 -0.92 -21.52 -15.42
N LEU A 85 -0.61 -21.32 -14.14
CA LEU A 85 -1.17 -20.21 -13.34
C LEU A 85 -0.77 -18.85 -13.90
N LYS A 86 0.48 -18.70 -14.38
CA LYS A 86 0.90 -17.47 -15.06
C LYS A 86 0.07 -17.19 -16.30
N ARG A 87 -0.09 -18.20 -17.19
CA ARG A 87 -0.90 -18.07 -18.40
C ARG A 87 -2.33 -17.66 -18.06
N LEU A 88 -2.95 -18.37 -17.12
CA LEU A 88 -4.32 -18.10 -16.68
C LEU A 88 -4.48 -16.69 -16.08
N SER A 89 -3.52 -16.26 -15.25
CA SER A 89 -3.53 -14.92 -14.67
C SER A 89 -3.46 -13.84 -15.75
N GLU A 90 -2.58 -13.99 -16.73
CA GLU A 90 -2.41 -13.06 -17.85
C GLU A 90 -3.68 -13.00 -18.73
N GLU A 91 -4.31 -14.13 -19.00
CA GLU A 91 -5.59 -14.22 -19.73
C GLU A 91 -6.73 -13.48 -19.01
N LYS A 92 -6.68 -13.43 -17.67
CA LYS A 92 -7.63 -12.71 -16.83
C LYS A 92 -7.24 -11.27 -16.52
N GLY A 93 -6.18 -10.77 -17.13
CA GLY A 93 -5.70 -9.38 -16.97
C GLY A 93 -4.97 -9.11 -15.65
N LEU A 94 -4.55 -10.15 -14.92
CA LEU A 94 -3.77 -10.05 -13.70
C LEU A 94 -2.27 -10.13 -13.99
N VAL A 95 -1.48 -9.35 -13.24
CA VAL A 95 -0.04 -9.59 -13.16
C VAL A 95 0.21 -10.85 -12.31
N PHE A 96 0.85 -11.86 -12.90
CA PHE A 96 1.29 -13.02 -12.14
C PHE A 96 2.54 -12.68 -11.35
N MET A 97 2.53 -13.02 -10.07
CA MET A 97 3.67 -12.89 -9.16
C MET A 97 3.88 -14.19 -8.37
N SER A 98 5.10 -14.43 -7.96
CA SER A 98 5.40 -15.45 -6.96
C SER A 98 6.60 -15.05 -6.12
N THR A 99 6.58 -15.45 -4.86
CA THR A 99 7.69 -15.27 -3.92
C THR A 99 8.68 -16.42 -4.07
N GLY A 100 9.92 -16.13 -4.42
CA GLY A 100 10.98 -17.14 -4.44
C GLY A 100 11.68 -17.23 -3.09
N PHE A 101 11.59 -18.36 -2.40
CA PHE A 101 12.18 -18.54 -1.08
C PHE A 101 13.56 -19.20 -1.12
N ASP A 102 14.00 -19.69 -2.27
CA ASP A 102 15.30 -20.31 -2.49
C ASP A 102 15.88 -19.90 -3.85
N ILE A 103 17.17 -20.12 -4.04
CA ILE A 103 17.88 -19.71 -5.26
C ILE A 103 17.37 -20.48 -6.51
N PRO A 104 17.15 -21.81 -6.50
CA PRO A 104 16.54 -22.51 -7.62
C PRO A 104 15.18 -21.95 -8.02
N SER A 105 14.28 -21.76 -7.05
CA SER A 105 12.95 -21.17 -7.29
C SER A 105 13.02 -19.75 -7.83
N LEU A 106 13.90 -18.91 -7.28
CA LEU A 106 14.12 -17.56 -7.79
C LEU A 106 14.61 -17.57 -9.25
N LYS A 107 15.58 -18.44 -9.58
CA LYS A 107 16.10 -18.55 -10.97
C LYS A 107 15.01 -19.01 -11.93
N PHE A 108 14.22 -20.01 -11.55
CA PHE A 108 13.06 -20.43 -12.33
C PHE A 108 12.09 -19.25 -12.58
N LEU A 109 11.70 -18.52 -11.55
CA LEU A 109 10.80 -17.38 -11.69
C LEU A 109 11.37 -16.28 -12.60
N ALA A 110 12.63 -15.91 -12.41
CA ALA A 110 13.24 -14.80 -13.10
C ALA A 110 13.60 -15.10 -14.56
N TYR A 111 14.14 -16.29 -14.84
CA TYR A 111 14.74 -16.60 -16.14
C TYR A 111 13.88 -17.55 -16.98
N ASP A 112 13.32 -18.59 -16.39
CA ASP A 112 12.54 -19.60 -17.13
C ASP A 112 11.07 -19.18 -17.29
N LEU A 113 10.45 -18.66 -16.21
CA LEU A 113 9.08 -18.17 -16.23
C LEU A 113 8.96 -16.70 -16.69
N GLY A 114 10.06 -15.95 -16.58
CA GLY A 114 10.14 -14.57 -17.07
C GLY A 114 9.30 -13.56 -16.26
N VAL A 115 9.14 -13.79 -14.96
CA VAL A 115 8.43 -12.84 -14.08
C VAL A 115 9.21 -11.53 -14.00
N THR A 116 8.53 -10.41 -14.23
CA THR A 116 9.16 -9.09 -14.30
C THR A 116 9.28 -8.39 -12.96
N ARG A 117 8.43 -8.75 -11.99
CA ARG A 117 8.40 -8.20 -10.64
C ARG A 117 8.48 -9.33 -9.63
N LEU A 118 9.52 -9.33 -8.83
CA LEU A 118 9.82 -10.39 -7.86
C LEU A 118 9.54 -9.92 -6.44
N LYS A 119 9.17 -10.85 -5.57
CA LYS A 119 8.92 -10.59 -4.15
C LYS A 119 10.00 -11.22 -3.28
N VAL A 120 10.59 -10.41 -2.41
CA VAL A 120 11.44 -10.85 -1.30
C VAL A 120 10.57 -10.88 -0.04
N PRO A 121 10.36 -12.04 0.59
CA PRO A 121 9.55 -12.14 1.80
C PRO A 121 10.34 -11.66 3.02
N SER A 122 9.64 -11.31 4.11
CA SER A 122 10.28 -10.81 5.34
C SER A 122 11.32 -11.77 5.92
N GLY A 123 11.07 -13.08 5.88
CA GLY A 123 11.98 -14.10 6.39
C GLY A 123 13.32 -14.15 5.68
N GLU A 124 13.37 -13.66 4.43
CA GLU A 124 14.58 -13.70 3.60
C GLU A 124 15.31 -12.35 3.56
N LEU A 125 14.89 -11.33 4.31
CA LEU A 125 15.55 -10.02 4.29
C LEU A 125 17.00 -10.07 4.79
N THR A 126 17.34 -11.02 5.64
CA THR A 126 18.70 -11.25 6.17
C THR A 126 19.42 -12.40 5.47
N ASN A 127 18.81 -13.01 4.46
CA ASN A 127 19.45 -14.04 3.64
C ASN A 127 20.33 -13.42 2.53
N GLY A 128 21.55 -13.02 2.91
CA GLY A 128 22.49 -12.34 2.00
C GLY A 128 22.72 -13.05 0.68
N PRO A 129 22.97 -14.38 0.62
CA PRO A 129 23.12 -15.11 -0.63
C PRO A 129 21.90 -15.03 -1.55
N LEU A 130 20.69 -15.18 -1.01
CA LEU A 130 19.45 -15.09 -1.80
C LEU A 130 19.20 -13.65 -2.26
N LEU A 131 19.40 -12.64 -1.40
CA LEU A 131 19.29 -11.23 -1.77
C LEU A 131 20.26 -10.84 -2.88
N PHE A 132 21.47 -11.39 -2.86
CA PHE A 132 22.47 -11.16 -3.90
C PHE A 132 21.99 -11.69 -5.25
N GLU A 133 21.39 -12.87 -5.28
CA GLU A 133 20.78 -13.42 -6.50
C GLU A 133 19.56 -12.60 -6.95
N PHE A 134 18.71 -12.10 -6.03
CA PHE A 134 17.64 -11.16 -6.38
C PHE A 134 18.19 -9.89 -7.06
N GLY A 135 19.27 -9.34 -6.54
CA GLY A 135 19.95 -8.18 -7.14
C GLY A 135 20.38 -8.45 -8.58
N ARG A 136 21.01 -9.62 -8.82
CA ARG A 136 21.50 -10.06 -10.14
C ARG A 136 20.41 -10.18 -11.20
N THR A 137 19.16 -10.49 -10.81
CA THR A 137 18.06 -10.65 -11.78
C THR A 137 17.76 -9.38 -12.57
N ASN A 138 18.14 -8.21 -12.06
CA ASN A 138 17.81 -6.91 -12.63
C ASN A 138 16.29 -6.66 -12.83
N ARG A 139 15.42 -7.38 -12.10
CA ARG A 139 13.97 -7.22 -12.09
C ARG A 139 13.52 -6.16 -11.08
N GLU A 140 12.26 -5.68 -11.19
CA GLU A 140 11.64 -4.92 -10.10
C GLU A 140 11.50 -5.79 -8.86
N LEU A 141 11.79 -5.24 -7.68
CA LEU A 141 11.72 -5.94 -6.41
C LEU A 141 10.71 -5.30 -5.49
N ILE A 142 9.86 -6.11 -4.89
CA ILE A 142 9.02 -5.75 -3.75
C ILE A 142 9.59 -6.48 -2.54
N ILE A 143 10.05 -5.74 -1.53
CA ILE A 143 10.79 -6.27 -0.38
C ILE A 143 9.98 -6.02 0.88
N SER A 144 9.52 -7.09 1.54
CA SER A 144 8.87 -7.00 2.84
C SER A 144 9.90 -6.86 3.96
N THR A 145 9.56 -6.06 4.99
CA THR A 145 10.47 -5.65 6.06
C THR A 145 10.02 -6.10 7.44
N GLY A 146 9.11 -7.06 7.54
CA GLY A 146 8.69 -7.63 8.82
C GLY A 146 9.86 -8.24 9.59
N MET A 147 9.82 -8.16 10.91
CA MET A 147 10.85 -8.64 11.84
C MET A 147 12.21 -7.93 11.71
N SER A 148 12.33 -6.87 10.90
CA SER A 148 13.62 -6.27 10.59
C SER A 148 13.76 -4.85 11.13
N SER A 149 14.95 -4.52 11.60
CA SER A 149 15.38 -3.17 11.96
C SER A 149 15.74 -2.33 10.72
N LEU A 150 15.83 -1.00 10.90
CA LEU A 150 16.26 -0.09 9.82
C LEU A 150 17.68 -0.39 9.33
N ASP A 151 18.57 -0.90 10.21
CA ASP A 151 19.93 -1.23 9.83
C ASP A 151 20.02 -2.51 9.01
N GLU A 152 19.20 -3.54 9.33
CA GLU A 152 19.08 -4.74 8.52
C GLU A 152 18.50 -4.44 7.13
N ILE A 153 17.49 -3.57 7.06
CA ILE A 153 16.93 -3.12 5.77
C ILE A 153 18.00 -2.38 4.96
N ARG A 154 18.80 -1.51 5.60
CA ARG A 154 19.90 -0.80 4.92
C ARG A 154 20.92 -1.76 4.33
N LEU A 155 21.33 -2.76 5.08
CA LEU A 155 22.28 -3.77 4.63
C LEU A 155 21.68 -4.58 3.46
N ALA A 156 20.44 -5.03 3.58
CA ALA A 156 19.73 -5.76 2.53
C ALA A 156 19.65 -4.95 1.22
N LEU A 157 19.32 -3.67 1.31
CA LEU A 157 19.32 -2.75 0.16
C LEU A 157 20.72 -2.60 -0.44
N GLY A 158 21.76 -2.56 0.39
CA GLY A 158 23.15 -2.54 -0.04
C GLY A 158 23.54 -3.79 -0.81
N VAL A 159 23.15 -4.97 -0.33
CA VAL A 159 23.35 -6.25 -1.03
C VAL A 159 22.70 -6.22 -2.41
N VAL A 160 21.43 -5.83 -2.47
CA VAL A 160 20.67 -5.76 -3.74
C VAL A 160 21.29 -4.76 -4.72
N ALA A 161 21.68 -3.57 -4.25
CA ALA A 161 22.30 -2.55 -5.09
C ALA A 161 23.65 -3.03 -5.64
N HIS A 162 24.50 -3.57 -4.76
CA HIS A 162 25.81 -4.05 -5.13
C HIS A 162 25.75 -5.19 -6.15
N ALA A 163 24.89 -6.19 -5.89
CA ALA A 163 24.71 -7.32 -6.80
C ALA A 163 24.17 -6.92 -8.17
N SER A 164 23.39 -5.83 -8.22
CA SER A 164 22.86 -5.29 -9.48
C SER A 164 23.91 -4.54 -10.30
N LEU A 165 24.77 -3.76 -9.64
CA LEU A 165 25.78 -2.94 -10.29
C LEU A 165 27.08 -3.72 -10.54
N ASN A 166 27.41 -4.66 -9.66
CA ASN A 166 28.66 -5.40 -9.66
C ASN A 166 28.42 -6.94 -9.55
N PRO A 167 27.69 -7.57 -10.48
CA PRO A 167 27.21 -8.94 -10.34
C PRO A 167 28.31 -10.01 -10.25
N ASN A 168 29.52 -9.69 -10.68
CA ASN A 168 30.68 -10.60 -10.69
C ASN A 168 31.72 -10.25 -9.62
N ASP A 169 31.50 -9.21 -8.85
CA ASP A 169 32.43 -8.80 -7.79
C ASP A 169 32.25 -9.68 -6.53
N PHE A 170 33.35 -9.89 -5.81
CA PHE A 170 33.27 -10.64 -4.55
C PHE A 170 32.60 -9.78 -3.47
N PRO A 171 31.48 -10.26 -2.87
CA PRO A 171 30.70 -9.49 -1.93
C PRO A 171 31.41 -9.26 -0.60
N SER A 172 31.17 -8.09 0.03
CA SER A 172 31.55 -7.80 1.41
C SER A 172 30.69 -6.68 2.00
N ASP A 173 30.55 -6.63 3.32
CA ASP A 173 29.73 -5.63 4.03
C ASP A 173 30.16 -4.20 3.69
N VAL A 174 31.46 -3.95 3.57
CA VAL A 174 31.99 -2.63 3.19
C VAL A 174 31.47 -2.22 1.81
N LYS A 175 31.57 -3.12 0.82
CA LYS A 175 31.10 -2.85 -0.54
C LYS A 175 29.58 -2.65 -0.61
N PHE A 176 28.82 -3.38 0.20
CA PHE A 176 27.38 -3.21 0.30
C PHE A 176 27.01 -1.81 0.81
N LEU A 177 27.64 -1.38 1.88
CA LEU A 177 27.42 -0.05 2.47
C LEU A 177 27.90 1.07 1.55
N ASP A 178 29.06 0.91 0.93
CA ASP A 178 29.61 1.88 -0.03
C ASP A 178 28.66 2.04 -1.23
N THR A 179 28.16 0.91 -1.77
CA THR A 179 27.19 0.95 -2.88
C THR A 179 25.87 1.55 -2.45
N PHE A 180 25.37 1.20 -1.27
CA PHE A 180 24.15 1.83 -0.72
C PHE A 180 24.29 3.35 -0.60
N CYS A 181 25.43 3.85 -0.14
CA CYS A 181 25.68 5.28 0.01
C CYS A 181 25.99 6.01 -1.29
N SER A 182 26.30 5.28 -2.38
CA SER A 182 26.62 5.89 -3.67
C SER A 182 25.37 6.45 -4.34
N GLU A 183 25.52 7.50 -5.17
CA GLU A 183 24.43 8.08 -5.96
C GLU A 183 23.83 7.06 -6.93
N GLU A 184 24.67 6.27 -7.59
CA GLU A 184 24.28 5.23 -8.54
C GLU A 184 23.45 4.12 -7.85
N GLY A 185 23.90 3.67 -6.66
CA GLY A 185 23.17 2.68 -5.87
C GLY A 185 21.79 3.21 -5.43
N GLN A 186 21.73 4.45 -4.94
CA GLN A 186 20.47 5.09 -4.54
C GLN A 186 19.50 5.29 -5.72
N GLU A 187 20.00 5.68 -6.89
CA GLU A 187 19.17 5.83 -8.09
C GLU A 187 18.62 4.48 -8.56
N LEU A 188 19.45 3.43 -8.57
CA LEU A 188 19.05 2.07 -8.89
C LEU A 188 17.94 1.58 -7.95
N LEU A 189 18.12 1.78 -6.63
CA LEU A 189 17.12 1.38 -5.63
C LEU A 189 15.80 2.12 -5.82
N ARG A 190 15.81 3.45 -6.02
CA ARG A 190 14.60 4.24 -6.29
C ARG A 190 13.83 3.75 -7.52
N ARG A 191 14.55 3.31 -8.54
CA ARG A 191 13.94 2.80 -9.77
C ARG A 191 13.34 1.42 -9.60
N ARG A 192 14.02 0.51 -8.90
CA ARG A 192 13.72 -0.92 -8.89
C ARG A 192 13.01 -1.42 -7.64
N VAL A 193 13.17 -0.77 -6.49
CA VAL A 193 12.73 -1.31 -5.21
C VAL A 193 11.48 -0.59 -4.70
N THR A 194 10.54 -1.39 -4.19
CA THR A 194 9.44 -0.95 -3.33
C THR A 194 9.53 -1.72 -2.02
N LEU A 195 9.62 -1.01 -0.90
CA LEU A 195 9.57 -1.62 0.43
C LEU A 195 8.12 -1.85 0.85
N LEU A 196 7.83 -2.93 1.54
CA LEU A 196 6.57 -3.12 2.23
C LEU A 196 6.81 -3.15 3.75
N HIS A 197 6.15 -2.26 4.47
CA HIS A 197 5.98 -2.45 5.89
C HIS A 197 5.04 -3.63 6.13
N CYS A 198 5.32 -4.48 7.11
CA CYS A 198 4.43 -5.56 7.54
C CYS A 198 4.78 -6.04 8.96
N THR A 199 3.82 -6.68 9.61
CA THR A 199 3.99 -7.43 10.85
C THR A 199 3.89 -8.91 10.55
N SER A 200 4.94 -9.70 10.87
CA SER A 200 5.01 -11.13 10.53
C SER A 200 4.39 -12.03 11.61
N GLU A 201 3.11 -11.80 11.90
CA GLU A 201 2.24 -12.62 12.74
C GLU A 201 0.91 -12.83 12.00
N TYR A 202 0.25 -13.99 12.14
CA TYR A 202 -0.92 -14.38 11.34
C TYR A 202 -2.04 -14.97 12.21
N PRO A 203 -3.09 -14.16 12.56
CA PRO A 203 -3.27 -12.75 12.24
C PRO A 203 -2.40 -11.83 13.10
N ALA A 204 -1.99 -10.68 12.54
CA ALA A 204 -1.25 -9.66 13.25
C ALA A 204 -2.18 -8.89 14.21
N PRO A 205 -1.83 -8.75 15.52
CA PRO A 205 -2.59 -7.93 16.47
C PRO A 205 -2.62 -6.46 16.04
N ILE A 206 -3.74 -5.78 16.24
CA ILE A 206 -3.93 -4.38 15.85
C ILE A 206 -2.88 -3.46 16.50
N ASP A 207 -2.54 -3.71 17.76
CA ASP A 207 -1.58 -2.89 18.51
C ASP A 207 -0.14 -3.01 17.99
N ASP A 208 0.17 -4.08 17.23
CA ASP A 208 1.49 -4.35 16.68
C ASP A 208 1.64 -3.86 15.22
N LEU A 209 0.59 -3.35 14.58
CA LEU A 209 0.61 -2.98 13.16
C LEU A 209 1.51 -1.78 12.86
N ASN A 210 1.62 -0.83 13.77
CA ASN A 210 2.47 0.35 13.66
C ASN A 210 2.49 0.98 12.24
N LEU A 211 1.32 1.32 11.69
CA LEU A 211 1.18 1.83 10.33
C LEU A 211 2.02 3.10 10.05
N LEU A 212 2.38 3.86 11.10
CA LEU A 212 3.27 5.02 10.96
C LEU A 212 4.69 4.63 10.50
N ALA A 213 5.09 3.36 10.62
CA ALA A 213 6.37 2.88 10.10
C ALA A 213 6.45 2.97 8.55
N ILE A 214 5.32 3.04 7.84
CA ILE A 214 5.26 3.32 6.39
C ILE A 214 5.96 4.65 6.08
N GLU A 215 5.65 5.69 6.86
CA GLU A 215 6.26 7.01 6.69
C GLU A 215 7.72 7.01 7.15
N THR A 216 8.05 6.28 8.22
CA THR A 216 9.44 6.12 8.69
C THR A 216 10.31 5.51 7.60
N LEU A 217 9.86 4.41 6.98
CA LEU A 217 10.57 3.77 5.87
C LEU A 217 10.74 4.72 4.68
N ARG A 218 9.69 5.46 4.33
CA ARG A 218 9.73 6.43 3.23
C ARG A 218 10.75 7.53 3.47
N LYS A 219 10.78 8.11 4.67
CA LYS A 219 11.72 9.17 5.05
C LYS A 219 13.16 8.67 5.15
N THR A 220 13.34 7.48 5.72
CA THR A 220 14.68 6.92 5.96
C THR A 220 15.37 6.53 4.67
N PHE A 221 14.66 5.88 3.75
CA PHE A 221 15.26 5.29 2.55
C PHE A 221 14.98 6.06 1.26
N GLY A 222 14.04 7.00 1.25
CA GLY A 222 13.67 7.74 0.04
C GLY A 222 13.08 6.87 -1.07
N LEU A 223 12.56 5.69 -0.73
CA LEU A 223 12.01 4.70 -1.66
C LEU A 223 10.49 4.72 -1.67
N ARG A 224 9.90 4.07 -2.66
CA ARG A 224 8.47 3.74 -2.68
C ARG A 224 8.17 2.78 -1.54
N VAL A 225 7.10 3.03 -0.79
CA VAL A 225 6.68 2.19 0.32
C VAL A 225 5.22 1.80 0.17
N GLY A 226 4.94 0.53 0.42
CA GLY A 226 3.62 -0.07 0.51
C GLY A 226 3.44 -0.78 1.85
N TYR A 227 2.39 -1.58 1.93
CA TYR A 227 2.01 -2.33 3.11
C TYR A 227 1.62 -3.76 2.74
N SER A 228 2.16 -4.74 3.46
CA SER A 228 1.72 -6.14 3.43
C SER A 228 0.95 -6.43 4.72
N ASP A 229 -0.34 -6.66 4.58
CA ASP A 229 -1.29 -6.72 5.68
C ASP A 229 -1.58 -8.15 6.11
N HIS A 230 -1.26 -8.48 7.35
CA HIS A 230 -1.54 -9.78 7.99
C HIS A 230 -2.58 -9.68 9.12
N SER A 231 -3.21 -8.51 9.30
CA SER A 231 -4.27 -8.31 10.29
C SER A 231 -5.61 -8.93 9.84
N GLU A 232 -6.58 -9.02 10.73
CA GLU A 232 -7.94 -9.43 10.35
C GLU A 232 -8.68 -8.33 9.61
N GLY A 233 -9.51 -8.71 8.63
CA GLY A 233 -10.35 -7.80 7.85
C GLY A 233 -9.57 -6.86 6.94
N ILE A 234 -10.18 -5.74 6.55
CA ILE A 234 -9.68 -4.82 5.51
C ILE A 234 -9.20 -3.47 6.07
N PHE A 235 -9.43 -3.21 7.35
CA PHE A 235 -9.20 -1.90 7.98
C PHE A 235 -7.77 -1.39 7.78
N ALA A 236 -6.76 -2.23 8.09
CA ALA A 236 -5.37 -1.79 8.06
C ALA A 236 -4.88 -1.54 6.62
N ALA A 237 -5.31 -2.35 5.65
CA ALA A 237 -5.02 -2.15 4.24
C ALA A 237 -5.57 -0.80 3.71
N VAL A 238 -6.82 -0.47 4.05
CA VAL A 238 -7.46 0.81 3.67
C VAL A 238 -6.77 2.00 4.36
N ALA A 239 -6.45 1.87 5.65
CA ALA A 239 -5.71 2.89 6.38
C ALA A 239 -4.30 3.12 5.79
N ALA A 240 -3.56 2.06 5.46
CA ALA A 240 -2.26 2.14 4.82
C ALA A 240 -2.32 2.80 3.43
N ALA A 241 -3.39 2.55 2.67
CA ALA A 241 -3.65 3.23 1.40
C ALA A 241 -3.79 4.75 1.60
N ALA A 242 -4.55 5.18 2.61
CA ALA A 242 -4.72 6.59 2.98
C ALA A 242 -3.41 7.24 3.45
N LEU A 243 -2.50 6.47 4.08
CA LEU A 243 -1.15 6.90 4.45
C LEU A 243 -0.17 6.96 3.27
N GLY A 244 -0.65 6.74 2.05
CA GLY A 244 0.13 6.88 0.82
C GLY A 244 0.97 5.66 0.46
N SER A 245 0.57 4.46 0.87
CA SER A 245 1.13 3.21 0.36
C SER A 245 0.91 3.12 -1.15
N VAL A 246 1.96 2.75 -1.89
CA VAL A 246 1.87 2.57 -3.35
C VAL A 246 1.56 1.12 -3.75
N VAL A 247 1.70 0.20 -2.84
CA VAL A 247 1.38 -1.23 -2.97
C VAL A 247 0.62 -1.65 -1.72
N ILE A 248 -0.46 -2.41 -1.89
CA ILE A 248 -1.14 -3.14 -0.82
C ILE A 248 -1.11 -4.62 -1.18
N GLU A 249 -0.63 -5.44 -0.25
CA GLU A 249 -0.62 -6.89 -0.37
C GLU A 249 -1.45 -7.49 0.77
N LYS A 250 -2.32 -8.44 0.46
CA LYS A 250 -3.19 -9.08 1.45
C LYS A 250 -3.48 -10.52 1.08
N HIS A 251 -3.34 -11.43 2.05
CA HIS A 251 -3.74 -12.82 1.88
C HIS A 251 -5.25 -12.96 1.67
N PHE A 252 -5.62 -13.86 0.76
CA PHE A 252 -7.01 -14.24 0.54
C PHE A 252 -7.14 -15.74 0.31
N THR A 253 -8.34 -16.24 0.51
CA THR A 253 -8.71 -17.65 0.40
C THR A 253 -10.10 -17.80 -0.23
N LEU A 254 -10.45 -18.99 -0.65
CA LEU A 254 -11.83 -19.31 -1.05
C LEU A 254 -12.75 -19.44 0.18
N ASP A 255 -12.23 -20.00 1.28
CA ASP A 255 -12.97 -20.18 2.52
C ASP A 255 -11.98 -20.18 3.70
N LYS A 256 -12.29 -19.41 4.77
CA LYS A 256 -11.46 -19.29 5.97
C LYS A 256 -11.45 -20.55 6.84
N GLU A 257 -12.43 -21.43 6.67
CA GLU A 257 -12.57 -22.67 7.42
C GLU A 257 -11.77 -23.84 6.79
N LEU A 258 -11.13 -23.64 5.65
CA LEU A 258 -10.26 -24.65 5.04
C LEU A 258 -9.05 -24.91 5.93
N GLU A 259 -8.59 -26.17 5.95
CA GLU A 259 -7.36 -26.56 6.62
C GLU A 259 -6.14 -26.01 5.88
N GLY A 260 -5.25 -25.36 6.61
CA GLY A 260 -4.02 -24.78 6.07
C GLY A 260 -3.45 -23.68 6.96
N PRO A 261 -2.20 -23.27 6.74
CA PRO A 261 -1.54 -22.34 7.67
C PRO A 261 -2.13 -20.93 7.63
N ASP A 262 -2.61 -20.43 6.46
CA ASP A 262 -2.88 -19.01 6.26
C ASP A 262 -4.37 -18.67 6.06
N HIS A 263 -5.27 -19.67 5.92
CA HIS A 263 -6.69 -19.44 5.60
C HIS A 263 -7.40 -18.53 6.61
N ARG A 264 -7.16 -18.73 7.91
CA ARG A 264 -7.82 -17.99 9.00
C ARG A 264 -7.51 -16.49 8.99
N ALA A 265 -6.27 -16.13 8.66
CA ALA A 265 -5.82 -14.73 8.58
C ALA A 265 -6.15 -14.08 7.22
N SER A 266 -6.64 -14.86 6.26
CA SER A 266 -6.91 -14.43 4.90
C SER A 266 -8.30 -13.80 4.76
N LEU A 267 -8.46 -12.94 3.76
CA LEU A 267 -9.76 -12.44 3.34
C LEU A 267 -10.53 -13.53 2.57
N ASN A 268 -11.84 -13.61 2.77
CA ASN A 268 -12.70 -14.35 1.85
C ASN A 268 -12.95 -13.56 0.55
N PRO A 269 -13.58 -14.13 -0.49
CA PRO A 269 -13.77 -13.44 -1.77
C PRO A 269 -14.54 -12.12 -1.67
N VAL A 270 -15.55 -12.05 -0.79
CA VAL A 270 -16.35 -10.83 -0.57
C VAL A 270 -15.52 -9.73 0.08
N GLU A 271 -14.76 -10.07 1.11
CA GLU A 271 -13.87 -9.14 1.82
C GLU A 271 -12.76 -8.62 0.88
N LEU A 272 -12.20 -9.47 0.02
CA LEU A 272 -11.21 -9.05 -0.97
C LEU A 272 -11.79 -8.01 -1.93
N GLY A 273 -12.98 -8.26 -2.47
CA GLY A 273 -13.66 -7.30 -3.35
C GLY A 273 -13.94 -5.97 -2.64
N GLN A 274 -14.41 -6.03 -1.38
CA GLN A 274 -14.64 -4.84 -0.57
C GLN A 274 -13.34 -4.05 -0.31
N MET A 275 -12.23 -4.73 0.02
CA MET A 275 -10.93 -4.07 0.21
C MET A 275 -10.51 -3.33 -1.05
N VAL A 276 -10.59 -3.97 -2.21
CA VAL A 276 -10.23 -3.36 -3.49
C VAL A 276 -11.10 -2.13 -3.74
N GLU A 277 -12.42 -2.24 -3.59
CA GLU A 277 -13.37 -1.13 -3.78
C GLU A 277 -13.04 0.06 -2.87
N GLU A 278 -12.82 -0.18 -1.57
CA GLU A 278 -12.49 0.89 -0.62
C GLU A 278 -11.16 1.56 -0.93
N ILE A 279 -10.13 0.80 -1.34
CA ILE A 279 -8.85 1.37 -1.77
C ILE A 279 -9.04 2.25 -3.02
N ARG A 280 -9.85 1.82 -4.02
CA ARG A 280 -10.14 2.65 -5.19
C ARG A 280 -10.90 3.94 -4.85
N LYS A 281 -11.79 3.91 -3.85
CA LYS A 281 -12.43 5.12 -3.32
C LYS A 281 -11.42 6.06 -2.66
N ILE A 282 -10.48 5.53 -1.86
CA ILE A 282 -9.40 6.31 -1.24
C ILE A 282 -8.54 7.00 -2.30
N GLU A 283 -8.16 6.33 -3.38
CA GLU A 283 -7.39 6.93 -4.48
C GLU A 283 -8.03 8.21 -5.02
N VAL A 284 -9.35 8.21 -5.15
CA VAL A 284 -10.12 9.38 -5.61
C VAL A 284 -10.25 10.43 -4.50
N ALA A 285 -10.55 9.99 -3.27
CA ALA A 285 -10.82 10.87 -2.14
C ALA A 285 -9.58 11.66 -1.68
N LEU A 286 -8.37 11.12 -1.86
CA LEU A 286 -7.12 11.81 -1.51
C LEU A 286 -6.91 13.11 -2.31
N GLY A 287 -7.45 13.25 -3.51
CA GLY A 287 -7.34 14.44 -4.33
C GLY A 287 -5.89 14.85 -4.65
N ASN A 288 -5.63 16.15 -4.70
CA ASN A 288 -4.33 16.73 -5.04
C ASN A 288 -3.66 17.52 -3.90
N GLY A 289 -4.29 17.59 -2.72
CA GLY A 289 -3.81 18.32 -1.55
C GLY A 289 -3.98 19.84 -1.61
N ASN A 290 -4.46 20.43 -2.70
CA ASN A 290 -4.71 21.85 -2.81
C ASN A 290 -6.00 22.24 -2.06
N LYS A 291 -5.92 23.13 -1.07
CA LYS A 291 -7.09 23.62 -0.33
C LYS A 291 -7.74 24.80 -1.04
N ASN A 292 -8.53 24.49 -2.04
CA ASN A 292 -9.40 25.46 -2.73
C ASN A 292 -10.86 24.99 -2.68
N PRO A 293 -11.83 25.92 -2.79
CA PRO A 293 -13.22 25.52 -2.96
C PRO A 293 -13.40 24.63 -4.18
N THR A 294 -14.11 23.54 -4.02
CA THR A 294 -14.48 22.65 -5.13
C THR A 294 -15.58 23.30 -6.00
N ALA A 295 -15.82 22.78 -7.20
CA ALA A 295 -16.87 23.28 -8.07
C ALA A 295 -18.26 23.22 -7.41
N SER A 296 -18.56 22.18 -6.62
CA SER A 296 -19.80 22.07 -5.86
C SER A 296 -19.88 23.09 -4.72
N GLU A 297 -18.77 23.34 -4.03
CA GLU A 297 -18.71 24.34 -2.95
C GLU A 297 -18.89 25.78 -3.48
N LEU A 298 -18.42 26.09 -4.68
CA LEU A 298 -18.60 27.43 -5.29
C LEU A 298 -20.06 27.77 -5.49
N ILE A 299 -20.90 26.78 -5.84
CA ILE A 299 -22.37 26.99 -5.97
C ILE A 299 -22.95 27.27 -4.60
N THR A 300 -22.61 26.48 -3.60
CA THR A 300 -23.11 26.67 -2.22
C THR A 300 -22.60 27.96 -1.59
N GLN A 301 -21.38 28.37 -1.92
CA GLN A 301 -20.72 29.55 -1.40
C GLN A 301 -21.54 30.81 -1.63
N GLN A 302 -22.10 30.99 -2.84
CA GLN A 302 -22.90 32.17 -3.20
C GLN A 302 -24.16 32.31 -2.30
N ALA A 303 -24.79 31.20 -1.97
CA ALA A 303 -26.00 31.19 -1.15
C ALA A 303 -25.72 31.32 0.36
N VAL A 304 -24.60 30.77 0.82
CA VAL A 304 -24.33 30.58 2.26
C VAL A 304 -23.42 31.66 2.84
N ARG A 305 -22.48 32.20 2.06
CA ARG A 305 -21.63 33.29 2.52
C ARG A 305 -22.42 34.57 2.64
N LYS A 306 -21.93 35.50 3.43
CA LYS A 306 -22.59 36.78 3.73
C LYS A 306 -21.92 37.94 2.98
N SER A 307 -22.64 39.06 2.90
CA SER A 307 -22.14 40.40 2.53
C SER A 307 -22.53 41.42 3.60
N LEU A 308 -22.04 42.63 3.48
CA LEU A 308 -22.48 43.76 4.34
C LEU A 308 -23.86 44.24 3.91
N TYR A 309 -24.71 44.48 4.89
CA TYR A 309 -26.09 44.96 4.73
C TYR A 309 -26.40 46.03 5.75
N ALA A 310 -27.31 46.93 5.40
CA ALA A 310 -27.93 47.83 6.36
C ALA A 310 -28.83 47.02 7.32
N ARG A 311 -28.63 47.19 8.64
CA ARG A 311 -29.48 46.60 9.67
C ARG A 311 -30.70 47.49 9.94
N LEU A 312 -30.52 48.80 9.81
CA LEU A 312 -31.49 49.85 9.92
C LEU A 312 -31.28 50.77 8.70
N PRO A 313 -32.26 51.58 8.30
CA PRO A 313 -32.07 52.58 7.26
C PRO A 313 -30.89 53.48 7.57
N ILE A 314 -30.08 53.79 6.55
CA ILE A 314 -28.89 54.68 6.63
C ILE A 314 -29.07 55.79 5.60
N GLU A 315 -28.98 57.03 6.02
CA GLU A 315 -29.01 58.16 5.10
C GLU A 315 -27.63 58.48 4.53
N ALA A 316 -27.60 59.07 3.32
CA ALA A 316 -26.36 59.57 2.76
C ALA A 316 -25.76 60.64 3.68
N GLY A 317 -24.49 60.54 4.03
CA GLY A 317 -23.82 61.38 5.02
C GLY A 317 -23.84 60.86 6.46
N GLU A 318 -24.56 59.76 6.73
CA GLU A 318 -24.57 59.10 8.04
C GLU A 318 -23.36 58.18 8.22
N LEU A 319 -22.91 58.04 9.47
CA LEU A 319 -21.79 57.10 9.79
C LEU A 319 -22.28 55.66 9.84
N PHE A 320 -21.50 54.75 9.27
CA PHE A 320 -21.66 53.34 9.52
C PHE A 320 -21.26 53.00 10.97
N THR A 321 -22.17 52.38 11.68
CA THR A 321 -22.01 52.02 13.10
C THR A 321 -22.36 50.55 13.32
N GLU A 322 -22.02 50.01 14.49
CA GLU A 322 -22.44 48.66 14.89
C GLU A 322 -23.94 48.49 15.00
N ARG A 323 -24.71 49.60 15.09
CA ARG A 323 -26.17 49.62 15.18
C ARG A 323 -26.84 49.50 13.82
N ASN A 324 -26.30 50.16 12.77
CA ASN A 324 -26.92 50.23 11.45
C ASN A 324 -26.23 49.31 10.38
N LEU A 325 -25.01 48.83 10.63
CA LEU A 325 -24.30 47.91 9.74
C LEU A 325 -24.37 46.46 10.25
N THR A 326 -24.58 45.50 9.36
CA THR A 326 -24.65 44.07 9.70
C THR A 326 -24.15 43.18 8.55
N THR A 327 -24.17 41.87 8.78
CA THR A 327 -23.83 40.89 7.77
C THR A 327 -24.96 39.90 7.56
N LYS A 328 -25.45 39.77 6.32
CA LYS A 328 -26.54 38.85 5.94
C LYS A 328 -26.15 38.05 4.69
N ARG A 329 -26.85 36.96 4.44
CA ARG A 329 -26.81 36.22 3.16
C ARG A 329 -27.71 36.90 2.15
N PRO A 330 -27.42 36.74 0.82
CA PRO A 330 -26.37 35.98 0.16
C PRO A 330 -25.05 36.76 0.00
N GLN A 331 -24.04 36.07 -0.57
CA GLN A 331 -22.80 36.71 -1.02
C GLN A 331 -23.03 37.36 -2.39
N SER A 332 -23.34 38.66 -2.39
CA SER A 332 -23.60 39.43 -3.63
C SER A 332 -22.87 40.77 -3.66
N GLY A 333 -22.17 41.15 -2.59
CA GLY A 333 -21.49 42.44 -2.45
C GLY A 333 -20.26 42.38 -1.56
N ILE A 334 -20.04 43.43 -0.75
CA ILE A 334 -18.85 43.62 0.07
C ILE A 334 -18.73 42.51 1.10
N SER A 335 -17.51 41.92 1.18
CA SER A 335 -17.21 40.87 2.13
C SER A 335 -17.37 41.34 3.59
N PRO A 336 -17.94 40.51 4.50
CA PRO A 336 -17.93 40.80 5.93
C PRO A 336 -16.53 41.02 6.52
N MET A 337 -15.49 40.57 5.87
CA MET A 337 -14.09 40.81 6.28
C MET A 337 -13.69 42.29 6.13
N GLU A 338 -14.45 43.07 5.38
CA GLU A 338 -14.26 44.50 5.22
C GLU A 338 -15.02 45.32 6.28
N TYR A 339 -15.83 44.70 7.15
CA TYR A 339 -16.71 45.32 8.12
C TYR A 339 -16.01 46.46 8.89
N TRP A 340 -14.85 46.21 9.42
CA TRP A 340 -14.09 47.17 10.24
C TRP A 340 -13.50 48.32 9.42
N LYS A 341 -13.39 48.19 8.10
CA LYS A 341 -12.98 49.29 7.23
C LYS A 341 -14.11 50.28 7.00
N TYR A 342 -15.37 49.80 7.02
CA TYR A 342 -16.57 50.62 6.85
C TYR A 342 -17.00 51.25 8.18
N LEU A 343 -16.79 50.58 9.30
CA LEU A 343 -17.21 51.07 10.61
C LEU A 343 -16.56 52.42 10.93
N GLY A 344 -17.41 53.45 11.21
CA GLY A 344 -16.95 54.82 11.50
C GLY A 344 -16.70 55.66 10.25
N THR A 345 -16.86 55.14 9.03
CA THR A 345 -16.84 55.96 7.81
C THR A 345 -18.22 56.50 7.46
N VAL A 346 -18.28 57.55 6.64
CA VAL A 346 -19.52 58.16 6.19
C VAL A 346 -20.06 57.41 4.99
N SER A 347 -21.37 57.13 4.99
CA SER A 347 -22.07 56.55 3.85
C SER A 347 -22.23 57.58 2.72
N GLU A 348 -21.83 57.21 1.51
CA GLU A 348 -22.03 58.03 0.32
C GLU A 348 -23.45 57.89 -0.26
N HIS A 349 -24.18 56.85 0.12
CA HIS A 349 -25.51 56.50 -0.38
C HIS A 349 -26.50 56.27 0.76
N SER A 350 -27.79 56.47 0.48
CA SER A 350 -28.85 56.02 1.37
C SER A 350 -29.12 54.51 1.13
N TYR A 351 -29.44 53.80 2.20
CA TYR A 351 -29.78 52.36 2.19
C TYR A 351 -31.04 52.13 3.02
N ASP A 352 -31.95 51.35 2.48
CA ASP A 352 -33.07 50.82 3.25
C ASP A 352 -32.62 49.67 4.16
N GLU A 353 -33.47 49.33 5.16
CA GLU A 353 -33.25 48.12 5.97
C GLU A 353 -33.16 46.89 5.06
N ASP A 354 -32.17 46.02 5.33
CA ASP A 354 -31.86 44.83 4.53
C ASP A 354 -31.31 45.12 3.12
N GLU A 355 -31.00 46.38 2.81
CA GLU A 355 -30.31 46.69 1.56
C GLU A 355 -28.82 46.39 1.67
N GLN A 356 -28.24 45.86 0.58
CA GLN A 356 -26.84 45.52 0.48
C GLN A 356 -25.98 46.77 0.37
N ILE A 357 -24.91 46.84 1.20
CA ILE A 357 -23.91 47.92 1.10
C ILE A 357 -23.07 47.75 -0.17
N ARG A 358 -22.89 48.85 -0.89
CA ARG A 358 -22.17 48.91 -2.18
C ARG A 358 -20.88 49.70 -2.04
#